data_efd01269aebcb0117d26af4bc6938c0e
#
_entry.id   efd01269aebcb0117d26af4bc6938c0e
#
_cell.length_a   1.000
_cell.length_b   1.000
_cell.length_c   1.000
_cell.angle_alpha   90.00
_cell.angle_beta   90.00
_cell.angle_gamma   90.00
#
_symmetry.space_group_name_H-M   'P 1'
#
loop_
_entity.id
_entity.type
_entity.pdbx_description
1 polymer ?
#
loop_
_entity_poly.entity_id
_entity_poly.type
_entity_poly.pdbx_seq_one_letter_code
_entity_poly.pdbx_strand_id
1 'polypeptide(L)'
;MKRSSILIALLACAGLTSAQEAVPSVSYNETAADSAAISAVAVKPSSPHFGYISYDRVMHSMPEYTQALKSLEELKQSYESEMQRAEADFTKKFGEYLEGQKTFPENIMLKRQKELQMLMEQSLKFKAEAESALSKAEQELMAPIHKALQDAISAVGKNRGYAYVINTDANAYPYISDQGEDCTDAVLTQLDIKP
;
A
#
# COMPACT_ATOMS: atom_id res chain seq x y z
N MET A 1 -26.79 8.63 30.33
CA MET A 1 -28.27 8.58 30.32
C MET A 1 -28.76 9.54 29.24
N LYS A 2 -29.18 9.04 28.09
CA LYS A 2 -30.25 9.55 27.23
C LYS A 2 -30.28 8.64 25.99
N ARG A 3 -31.25 7.74 26.00
CA ARG A 3 -31.64 6.88 24.89
C ARG A 3 -32.49 7.72 23.94
N SER A 4 -32.20 7.72 22.66
CA SER A 4 -33.10 8.21 21.61
C SER A 4 -33.46 7.03 20.71
N SER A 5 -34.65 6.54 20.90
CA SER A 5 -35.36 5.61 20.03
C SER A 5 -35.78 6.35 18.74
N ILE A 6 -35.43 5.77 17.58
CA ILE A 6 -36.00 6.20 16.30
C ILE A 6 -36.98 5.13 15.84
N LEU A 7 -38.22 5.54 15.69
CA LEU A 7 -39.37 4.78 15.20
C LEU A 7 -39.16 4.32 13.75
N ILE A 8 -39.43 3.05 13.52
CA ILE A 8 -39.61 2.45 12.19
C ILE A 8 -41.02 2.68 11.75
N ALA A 9 -41.22 3.46 10.69
CA ALA A 9 -42.51 3.60 9.99
C ALA A 9 -42.61 2.50 8.94
N LEU A 10 -43.55 1.58 9.17
CA LEU A 10 -44.01 0.57 8.23
C LEU A 10 -44.96 1.24 7.22
N LEU A 11 -44.62 1.23 5.94
CA LEU A 11 -45.53 1.59 4.87
C LEU A 11 -45.84 0.33 4.04
N ALA A 12 -47.04 -0.20 4.25
CA ALA A 12 -47.63 -1.24 3.42
C ALA A 12 -48.19 -0.59 2.13
N CYS A 13 -47.79 -1.09 0.97
CA CYS A 13 -48.54 -0.87 -0.27
C CYS A 13 -48.87 -2.22 -0.89
N ALA A 14 -50.15 -2.45 -0.94
CA ALA A 14 -50.78 -3.62 -1.57
C ALA A 14 -50.85 -3.47 -3.10
N GLY A 15 -50.69 -4.58 -3.79
CA GLY A 15 -51.44 -4.97 -4.97
C GLY A 15 -51.09 -4.29 -6.29
N LEU A 16 -50.46 -5.04 -7.18
CA LEU A 16 -50.76 -4.95 -8.62
C LEU A 16 -50.61 -6.32 -9.26
N THR A 17 -51.67 -6.71 -9.89
CA THR A 17 -52.04 -7.93 -10.60
C THR A 17 -51.03 -8.35 -11.68
N SER A 18 -50.82 -9.65 -11.76
CA SER A 18 -50.19 -10.39 -12.84
C SER A 18 -50.76 -10.03 -14.24
N ALA A 19 -49.85 -9.66 -15.13
CA ALA A 19 -50.07 -9.86 -16.57
C ALA A 19 -49.02 -10.90 -17.04
N GLN A 20 -49.51 -12.10 -17.29
CA GLN A 20 -48.78 -13.19 -17.85
C GLN A 20 -48.76 -12.99 -19.36
N GLU A 21 -47.69 -12.43 -19.92
CA GLU A 21 -47.49 -12.42 -21.36
C GLU A 21 -47.02 -13.78 -21.82
N ALA A 22 -47.82 -14.37 -22.70
CA ALA A 22 -47.60 -15.64 -23.34
C ALA A 22 -46.35 -15.54 -24.25
N VAL A 23 -45.34 -16.36 -23.99
CA VAL A 23 -44.22 -16.56 -24.89
C VAL A 23 -44.69 -17.41 -26.07
N PRO A 24 -44.48 -16.98 -27.32
CA PRO A 24 -44.84 -17.81 -28.47
C PRO A 24 -43.92 -19.04 -28.52
N SER A 25 -44.54 -20.22 -28.47
CA SER A 25 -43.89 -21.48 -28.73
C SER A 25 -43.37 -21.55 -30.16
N VAL A 26 -42.07 -21.44 -30.34
CA VAL A 26 -41.42 -21.73 -31.63
C VAL A 26 -41.41 -23.26 -31.81
N SER A 27 -42.22 -23.74 -32.72
CA SER A 27 -42.25 -25.12 -33.18
C SER A 27 -40.98 -25.36 -34.00
N TYR A 28 -40.05 -26.16 -33.49
CA TYR A 28 -38.94 -26.68 -34.26
C TYR A 28 -39.43 -27.81 -35.12
N ASN A 29 -39.46 -27.59 -36.42
CA ASN A 29 -39.76 -28.58 -37.45
C ASN A 29 -38.53 -29.50 -37.52
N GLU A 30 -38.69 -30.78 -37.12
CA GLU A 30 -37.72 -31.86 -37.26
C GLU A 30 -37.63 -32.21 -38.77
N THR A 31 -36.63 -31.67 -39.45
CA THR A 31 -36.20 -32.25 -40.73
C THR A 31 -34.88 -32.99 -40.48
N ALA A 32 -34.98 -34.30 -40.48
CA ALA A 32 -33.85 -35.22 -40.47
C ALA A 32 -33.02 -35.04 -41.76
N ALA A 33 -31.76 -35.11 -41.60
CA ALA A 33 -30.66 -35.44 -42.54
C ALA A 33 -29.65 -34.33 -42.71
N ASP A 34 -28.65 -34.26 -41.86
CA ASP A 34 -27.28 -34.50 -42.33
C ASP A 34 -26.37 -34.66 -41.08
N SER A 35 -25.95 -35.89 -40.87
CA SER A 35 -25.04 -36.24 -39.78
C SER A 35 -23.63 -35.96 -40.26
N ALA A 36 -23.26 -34.64 -40.30
CA ALA A 36 -21.88 -34.24 -40.31
C ALA A 36 -21.41 -34.20 -38.87
N ALA A 37 -20.62 -35.19 -38.50
CA ALA A 37 -19.96 -35.28 -37.19
C ALA A 37 -19.13 -34.01 -36.94
N ILE A 38 -19.74 -33.05 -36.28
CA ILE A 38 -18.98 -32.02 -35.62
C ILE A 38 -18.30 -32.71 -34.44
N SER A 39 -17.08 -33.18 -34.67
CA SER A 39 -16.18 -33.62 -33.63
C SER A 39 -16.02 -32.42 -32.68
N ALA A 40 -16.82 -32.36 -31.66
CA ALA A 40 -16.64 -31.45 -30.56
C ALA A 40 -15.26 -31.76 -29.98
N VAL A 41 -14.26 -31.03 -30.45
CA VAL A 41 -12.99 -30.96 -29.74
C VAL A 41 -13.35 -30.38 -28.38
N ALA A 42 -13.51 -31.26 -27.41
CA ALA A 42 -13.61 -30.89 -26.02
C ALA A 42 -12.30 -30.21 -25.68
N VAL A 43 -12.25 -28.90 -25.86
CA VAL A 43 -11.20 -28.05 -25.30
C VAL A 43 -11.39 -28.20 -23.80
N LYS A 44 -10.61 -29.11 -23.22
CA LYS A 44 -10.50 -29.24 -21.78
C LYS A 44 -10.11 -27.84 -21.29
N PRO A 45 -10.91 -27.15 -20.47
CA PRO A 45 -10.47 -25.85 -19.93
C PRO A 45 -9.19 -26.13 -19.13
N SER A 46 -8.04 -25.76 -19.71
CA SER A 46 -6.80 -25.81 -18.97
C SER A 46 -6.95 -24.80 -17.85
N SER A 47 -6.90 -25.28 -16.62
CA SER A 47 -6.86 -24.41 -15.46
C SER A 47 -5.73 -23.39 -15.68
N PRO A 48 -5.97 -22.10 -15.46
CA PRO A 48 -4.95 -21.10 -15.70
C PRO A 48 -3.72 -21.42 -14.85
N HIS A 49 -2.58 -21.59 -15.50
CA HIS A 49 -1.31 -21.78 -14.81
C HIS A 49 -0.93 -20.46 -14.13
N PHE A 50 -0.57 -20.48 -12.85
CA PHE A 50 -0.25 -19.29 -12.08
C PHE A 50 0.97 -19.51 -11.22
N GLY A 51 1.70 -18.41 -10.99
CA GLY A 51 2.82 -18.38 -10.05
C GLY A 51 2.42 -17.74 -8.72
N TYR A 52 3.21 -17.98 -7.69
CA TYR A 52 3.18 -17.21 -6.47
C TYR A 52 4.60 -16.87 -6.04
N ILE A 53 4.74 -15.78 -5.28
CA ILE A 53 6.02 -15.19 -4.90
C ILE A 53 5.95 -14.62 -3.48
N SER A 54 7.02 -14.79 -2.71
CA SER A 54 7.26 -13.98 -1.50
C SER A 54 7.98 -12.68 -1.89
N TYR A 55 7.21 -11.61 -1.92
CA TYR A 55 7.72 -10.27 -2.25
C TYR A 55 8.77 -9.82 -1.25
N ASP A 56 8.51 -10.03 0.04
CA ASP A 56 9.40 -9.65 1.13
C ASP A 56 10.73 -10.38 1.04
N ARG A 57 10.71 -11.69 0.74
CA ARG A 57 11.94 -12.47 0.57
C ARG A 57 12.80 -11.91 -0.56
N VAL A 58 12.21 -11.61 -1.70
CA VAL A 58 12.93 -11.05 -2.85
C VAL A 58 13.46 -9.66 -2.54
N MET A 59 12.63 -8.78 -2.00
CA MET A 59 13.03 -7.41 -1.62
C MET A 59 14.23 -7.42 -0.66
N HIS A 60 14.17 -8.22 0.41
CA HIS A 60 15.26 -8.32 1.38
C HIS A 60 16.54 -8.96 0.82
N SER A 61 16.43 -9.72 -0.27
CA SER A 61 17.60 -10.28 -0.97
C SER A 61 18.26 -9.29 -1.93
N MET A 62 17.59 -8.17 -2.25
CA MET A 62 18.14 -7.14 -3.13
C MET A 62 19.15 -6.24 -2.37
N PRO A 63 20.42 -6.12 -2.84
CA PRO A 63 21.41 -5.27 -2.20
C PRO A 63 21.01 -3.79 -2.24
N GLU A 64 20.32 -3.34 -3.30
CA GLU A 64 19.82 -1.99 -3.45
C GLU A 64 18.77 -1.65 -2.36
N TYR A 65 17.93 -2.62 -1.98
CA TYR A 65 16.96 -2.45 -0.90
C TYR A 65 17.65 -2.25 0.45
N THR A 66 18.65 -3.07 0.74
CA THR A 66 19.45 -2.92 1.97
C THR A 66 20.16 -1.57 2.02
N GLN A 67 20.71 -1.12 0.89
CA GLN A 67 21.36 0.19 0.80
C GLN A 67 20.36 1.34 0.96
N ALA A 68 19.16 1.23 0.36
CA ALA A 68 18.11 2.22 0.48
C ALA A 68 17.64 2.36 1.93
N LEU A 69 17.42 1.23 2.64
CA LEU A 69 17.07 1.25 4.07
C LEU A 69 18.14 1.93 4.91
N LYS A 70 19.42 1.64 4.63
CA LYS A 70 20.54 2.27 5.34
C LYS A 70 20.56 3.78 5.12
N SER A 71 20.39 4.22 3.88
CA SER A 71 20.36 5.66 3.55
C SER A 71 19.19 6.39 4.21
N LEU A 72 18.02 5.75 4.27
CA LEU A 72 16.85 6.30 4.97
C LEU A 72 17.08 6.40 6.48
N GLU A 73 17.70 5.39 7.08
CA GLU A 73 18.01 5.40 8.51
C GLU A 73 19.04 6.49 8.85
N GLU A 74 20.09 6.65 8.03
CA GLU A 74 21.08 7.73 8.20
C GLU A 74 20.43 9.12 8.08
N LEU A 75 19.52 9.31 7.13
CA LEU A 75 18.77 10.54 6.95
C LEU A 75 17.87 10.84 8.16
N LYS A 76 17.14 9.82 8.63
CA LYS A 76 16.29 9.91 9.83
C LYS A 76 17.08 10.30 11.06
N GLN A 77 18.21 9.65 11.31
CA GLN A 77 19.10 9.98 12.43
C GLN A 77 19.63 11.41 12.36
N SER A 78 19.91 11.91 11.15
CA SER A 78 20.32 13.30 10.94
C SER A 78 19.23 14.29 11.37
N TYR A 79 17.96 14.07 10.97
CA TYR A 79 16.83 14.88 11.38
C TYR A 79 16.56 14.79 12.89
N GLU A 80 16.61 13.58 13.46
CA GLU A 80 16.43 13.38 14.90
C GLU A 80 17.50 14.09 15.72
N SER A 81 18.76 14.05 15.29
CA SER A 81 19.86 14.80 15.91
C SER A 81 19.61 16.30 15.91
N GLU A 82 19.16 16.86 14.80
CA GLU A 82 18.88 18.28 14.70
C GLU A 82 17.67 18.68 15.54
N MET A 83 16.63 17.87 15.60
CA MET A 83 15.50 18.10 16.50
C MET A 83 15.92 18.11 17.96
N GLN A 84 16.77 17.16 18.39
CA GLN A 84 17.28 17.11 19.75
C GLN A 84 18.10 18.36 20.11
N ARG A 85 18.90 18.88 19.16
CA ARG A 85 19.63 20.14 19.35
C ARG A 85 18.68 21.33 19.50
N ALA A 86 17.65 21.42 18.67
CA ALA A 86 16.66 22.48 18.75
C ALA A 86 15.88 22.43 20.08
N GLU A 87 15.53 21.23 20.55
CA GLU A 87 14.86 21.03 21.84
C GLU A 87 15.76 21.42 23.02
N ALA A 88 17.03 21.05 22.98
CA ALA A 88 18.01 21.43 24.00
C ALA A 88 18.22 22.95 24.04
N ASP A 89 18.32 23.63 22.90
CA ASP A 89 18.43 25.09 22.85
C ASP A 89 17.18 25.79 23.38
N PHE A 90 16.00 25.31 22.99
CA PHE A 90 14.73 25.81 23.53
C PHE A 90 14.68 25.64 25.05
N THR A 91 14.99 24.46 25.56
CA THR A 91 14.96 24.15 27.01
C THR A 91 15.91 25.05 27.80
N LYS A 92 17.12 25.27 27.26
CA LYS A 92 18.10 26.18 27.87
C LYS A 92 17.57 27.62 27.93
N LYS A 93 17.09 28.14 26.81
CA LYS A 93 16.58 29.54 26.73
C LYS A 93 15.31 29.71 27.55
N PHE A 94 14.47 28.68 27.64
CA PHE A 94 13.30 28.72 28.50
C PHE A 94 13.68 28.75 29.98
N GLY A 95 14.69 27.96 30.40
CA GLY A 95 15.26 28.03 31.74
C GLY A 95 15.80 29.42 32.07
N GLU A 96 16.63 30.02 31.19
CA GLU A 96 17.15 31.39 31.33
C GLU A 96 16.03 32.43 31.45
N TYR A 97 14.94 32.25 30.68
CA TYR A 97 13.78 33.14 30.78
C TYR A 97 13.08 33.00 32.14
N LEU A 98 12.88 31.81 32.66
CA LEU A 98 12.23 31.58 33.96
C LEU A 98 13.07 32.18 35.11
N GLU A 99 14.39 32.00 35.10
CA GLU A 99 15.30 32.54 36.09
C GLU A 99 15.31 34.07 36.08
N GLY A 100 15.32 34.65 34.89
CA GLY A 100 15.36 36.10 34.71
C GLY A 100 14.02 36.83 34.86
N GLN A 101 12.90 36.10 34.88
CA GLN A 101 11.55 36.67 34.84
C GLN A 101 11.27 37.75 35.91
N LYS A 102 11.89 37.62 37.08
CA LYS A 102 11.72 38.56 38.21
C LYS A 102 12.64 39.78 38.11
N THR A 103 13.67 39.70 37.29
CA THR A 103 14.75 40.72 37.26
C THR A 103 14.85 41.43 35.93
N PHE A 104 14.28 40.89 34.88
CA PHE A 104 14.37 41.51 33.54
C PHE A 104 13.48 42.74 33.44
N PRO A 105 13.99 43.82 32.81
CA PRO A 105 13.15 44.91 32.32
C PRO A 105 12.08 44.38 31.35
N GLU A 106 10.92 45.03 31.32
CA GLU A 106 9.76 44.62 30.52
C GLU A 106 10.09 44.37 29.03
N ASN A 107 10.89 45.29 28.43
CA ASN A 107 11.32 45.16 27.03
C ASN A 107 12.20 43.93 26.79
N ILE A 108 13.03 43.52 27.74
CA ILE A 108 13.84 42.31 27.66
C ILE A 108 12.96 41.07 27.81
N MET A 109 12.02 41.10 28.71
CA MET A 109 11.07 39.99 28.91
C MET A 109 10.25 39.74 27.65
N LEU A 110 9.68 40.77 27.04
CA LEU A 110 8.95 40.67 25.78
C LEU A 110 9.82 40.14 24.64
N LYS A 111 11.08 40.56 24.55
CA LYS A 111 12.04 40.06 23.55
C LYS A 111 12.27 38.56 23.75
N ARG A 112 12.50 38.08 24.98
CA ARG A 112 12.73 36.67 25.29
C ARG A 112 11.52 35.81 25.00
N GLN A 113 10.32 36.29 25.34
CA GLN A 113 9.07 35.61 25.00
C GLN A 113 8.92 35.40 23.48
N LYS A 114 9.17 36.46 22.71
CA LYS A 114 9.11 36.40 21.24
C LYS A 114 10.15 35.42 20.66
N GLU A 115 11.35 35.39 21.22
CA GLU A 115 12.43 34.49 20.82
C GLU A 115 12.00 33.03 21.06
N LEU A 116 11.44 32.72 22.24
CA LEU A 116 10.92 31.37 22.56
C LEU A 116 9.78 30.94 21.62
N GLN A 117 8.85 31.86 21.33
CA GLN A 117 7.78 31.60 20.39
C GLN A 117 8.32 31.28 18.99
N MET A 118 9.28 32.07 18.50
CA MET A 118 9.92 31.82 17.20
C MET A 118 10.62 30.46 17.16
N LEU A 119 11.34 30.07 18.22
CA LEU A 119 12.00 28.76 18.29
C LEU A 119 10.99 27.61 18.23
N MET A 120 9.86 27.75 18.94
CA MET A 120 8.79 26.75 18.90
C MET A 120 8.18 26.62 17.49
N GLU A 121 7.89 27.77 16.85
CA GLU A 121 7.37 27.79 15.47
C GLU A 121 8.35 27.16 14.48
N GLN A 122 9.64 27.48 14.61
CA GLN A 122 10.71 26.90 13.79
C GLN A 122 10.83 25.39 13.99
N SER A 123 10.76 24.91 15.23
CA SER A 123 10.81 23.47 15.53
C SER A 123 9.63 22.72 14.93
N LEU A 124 8.41 23.27 15.02
CA LEU A 124 7.21 22.65 14.41
C LEU A 124 7.32 22.62 12.88
N LYS A 125 7.80 23.69 12.28
CA LYS A 125 8.01 23.77 10.83
C LYS A 125 9.07 22.76 10.38
N PHE A 126 10.21 22.72 11.06
CA PHE A 126 11.29 21.78 10.76
C PHE A 126 10.82 20.33 10.86
N LYS A 127 10.03 19.99 11.89
CA LYS A 127 9.45 18.64 12.02
C LYS A 127 8.60 18.25 10.81
N ALA A 128 7.70 19.14 10.37
CA ALA A 128 6.85 18.88 9.21
C ALA A 128 7.67 18.78 7.91
N GLU A 129 8.71 19.59 7.75
CA GLU A 129 9.63 19.53 6.61
C GLU A 129 10.45 18.24 6.62
N ALA A 130 10.92 17.77 7.79
CA ALA A 130 11.66 16.52 7.94
C ALA A 130 10.78 15.30 7.61
N GLU A 131 9.56 15.26 8.11
CA GLU A 131 8.59 14.19 7.79
C GLU A 131 8.31 14.13 6.27
N SER A 132 8.10 15.28 5.64
CA SER A 132 7.88 15.37 4.20
C SER A 132 9.11 14.94 3.40
N ALA A 133 10.30 15.36 3.82
CA ALA A 133 11.56 15.00 3.17
C ALA A 133 11.87 13.50 3.29
N LEU A 134 11.62 12.91 4.46
CA LEU A 134 11.78 11.46 4.67
C LEU A 134 10.84 10.65 3.79
N SER A 135 9.56 11.02 3.73
CA SER A 135 8.58 10.36 2.86
C SER A 135 8.96 10.46 1.38
N LYS A 136 9.44 11.62 0.94
CA LYS A 136 9.92 11.81 -0.43
C LYS A 136 11.16 10.98 -0.72
N ALA A 137 12.13 10.96 0.17
CA ALA A 137 13.34 10.15 0.03
C ALA A 137 13.02 8.65 -0.04
N GLU A 138 12.08 8.17 0.79
CA GLU A 138 11.61 6.80 0.76
C GLU A 138 11.02 6.45 -0.62
N GLN A 139 10.12 7.29 -1.13
CA GLN A 139 9.53 7.08 -2.46
C GLN A 139 10.58 7.08 -3.57
N GLU A 140 11.52 8.01 -3.55
CA GLU A 140 12.57 8.13 -4.57
C GLU A 140 13.54 6.93 -4.54
N LEU A 141 13.90 6.43 -3.36
CA LEU A 141 14.78 5.28 -3.19
C LEU A 141 14.08 3.96 -3.50
N MET A 142 12.82 3.80 -3.12
CA MET A 142 12.07 2.56 -3.30
C MET A 142 11.51 2.39 -4.72
N ALA A 143 11.20 3.49 -5.43
CA ALA A 143 10.61 3.42 -6.77
C ALA A 143 11.43 2.58 -7.78
N PRO A 144 12.75 2.75 -7.93
CA PRO A 144 13.54 1.94 -8.86
C PRO A 144 13.60 0.46 -8.45
N ILE A 145 13.62 0.17 -7.14
CA ILE A 145 13.66 -1.19 -6.58
C ILE A 145 12.35 -1.91 -6.89
N HIS A 146 11.22 -1.28 -6.60
CA HIS A 146 9.89 -1.82 -6.96
C HIS A 146 9.76 -2.04 -8.47
N LYS A 147 10.28 -1.11 -9.26
CA LYS A 147 10.26 -1.25 -10.73
C LYS A 147 11.08 -2.46 -11.19
N ALA A 148 12.30 -2.62 -10.69
CA ALA A 148 13.16 -3.75 -11.03
C ALA A 148 12.50 -5.09 -10.66
N LEU A 149 11.92 -5.18 -9.47
CA LEU A 149 11.19 -6.36 -9.02
C LEU A 149 9.97 -6.65 -9.90
N GLN A 150 9.18 -5.63 -10.23
CA GLN A 150 8.00 -5.78 -11.10
C GLN A 150 8.39 -6.22 -12.52
N ASP A 151 9.48 -5.68 -13.06
CA ASP A 151 10.01 -6.06 -14.37
C ASP A 151 10.48 -7.53 -14.38
N ALA A 152 11.17 -7.96 -13.32
CA ALA A 152 11.61 -9.35 -13.15
C ALA A 152 10.44 -10.33 -13.01
N ILE A 153 9.43 -10.01 -12.20
CA ILE A 153 8.20 -10.81 -12.07
C ILE A 153 7.50 -10.93 -13.44
N SER A 154 7.40 -9.82 -14.16
CA SER A 154 6.77 -9.80 -15.50
C SER A 154 7.54 -10.65 -16.50
N ALA A 155 8.86 -10.63 -16.48
CA ALA A 155 9.71 -11.45 -17.32
C ALA A 155 9.52 -12.95 -17.02
N VAL A 156 9.60 -13.34 -15.75
CA VAL A 156 9.39 -14.73 -15.32
C VAL A 156 7.98 -15.20 -15.66
N GLY A 157 6.96 -14.38 -15.40
CA GLY A 157 5.56 -14.70 -15.70
C GLY A 157 5.33 -14.96 -17.18
N LYS A 158 5.88 -14.11 -18.04
CA LYS A 158 5.82 -14.29 -19.50
C LYS A 158 6.56 -15.55 -19.96
N ASN A 159 7.76 -15.77 -19.45
CA ASN A 159 8.60 -16.91 -19.85
C ASN A 159 7.97 -18.26 -19.44
N ARG A 160 7.26 -18.30 -18.31
CA ARG A 160 6.60 -19.50 -17.79
C ARG A 160 5.13 -19.62 -18.21
N GLY A 161 4.59 -18.62 -18.91
CA GLY A 161 3.21 -18.62 -19.39
C GLY A 161 2.19 -18.50 -18.25
N TYR A 162 2.52 -17.85 -17.15
CA TYR A 162 1.57 -17.62 -16.06
C TYR A 162 0.48 -16.65 -16.47
N ALA A 163 -0.75 -16.95 -16.12
CA ALA A 163 -1.86 -16.03 -16.27
C ALA A 163 -1.76 -14.85 -15.29
N TYR A 164 -1.22 -15.09 -14.10
CA TYR A 164 -0.95 -14.12 -13.05
C TYR A 164 0.07 -14.66 -12.03
N VAL A 165 0.63 -13.76 -11.24
CA VAL A 165 1.52 -14.08 -10.11
C VAL A 165 0.93 -13.47 -8.84
N ILE A 166 0.81 -14.27 -7.79
CA ILE A 166 0.23 -13.89 -6.50
C ILE A 166 1.35 -13.53 -5.53
N ASN A 167 1.22 -12.40 -4.83
CA ASN A 167 2.06 -12.09 -3.67
C ASN A 167 1.50 -12.79 -2.43
N THR A 168 2.28 -13.72 -1.84
CA THR A 168 1.88 -14.48 -0.65
C THR A 168 1.94 -13.67 0.64
N ASP A 169 2.80 -12.65 0.71
CA ASP A 169 3.01 -11.87 1.92
C ASP A 169 1.83 -10.93 2.24
N ALA A 170 1.00 -10.65 1.22
CA ALA A 170 -0.20 -9.85 1.39
C ALA A 170 -1.29 -10.52 2.25
N ASN A 171 -1.16 -11.84 2.56
CA ASN A 171 -2.14 -12.65 3.29
C ASN A 171 -3.58 -12.52 2.77
N ALA A 172 -3.74 -12.16 1.48
CA ALA A 172 -5.03 -11.96 0.83
C ALA A 172 -5.66 -13.26 0.34
N TYR A 173 -4.87 -14.34 0.29
CA TYR A 173 -5.28 -15.63 -0.26
C TYR A 173 -5.20 -16.70 0.84
N PRO A 174 -6.36 -17.13 1.40
CA PRO A 174 -6.38 -18.13 2.47
C PRO A 174 -6.00 -19.53 2.00
N TYR A 175 -5.99 -19.75 0.68
CA TYR A 175 -5.62 -21.02 0.06
C TYR A 175 -4.97 -20.78 -1.31
N ILE A 176 -3.87 -21.46 -1.56
CA ILE A 176 -3.20 -21.55 -2.85
C ILE A 176 -3.09 -23.05 -3.17
N SER A 177 -3.60 -23.46 -4.33
CA SER A 177 -3.56 -24.87 -4.73
C SER A 177 -2.15 -25.27 -5.17
N ASP A 178 -1.90 -26.57 -5.14
CA ASP A 178 -0.68 -27.23 -5.64
C ASP A 178 -0.48 -27.10 -7.17
N GLN A 179 -1.46 -26.54 -7.88
CA GLN A 179 -1.32 -26.15 -9.29
C GLN A 179 -0.56 -24.81 -9.46
N GLY A 180 -0.38 -24.05 -8.39
CA GLY A 180 0.47 -22.86 -8.36
C GLY A 180 1.94 -23.24 -8.29
N GLU A 181 2.80 -22.48 -8.92
CA GLU A 181 4.25 -22.67 -8.90
C GLU A 181 4.92 -21.54 -8.10
N ASP A 182 5.79 -21.90 -7.14
CA ASP A 182 6.64 -20.92 -6.49
C ASP A 182 7.68 -20.39 -7.48
N CYS A 183 7.57 -19.12 -7.81
CA CYS A 183 8.48 -18.47 -8.72
C CYS A 183 9.51 -17.55 -8.02
N THR A 184 9.58 -17.58 -6.68
CA THR A 184 10.47 -16.72 -5.88
C THR A 184 11.93 -16.85 -6.33
N ASP A 185 12.44 -18.08 -6.41
CA ASP A 185 13.85 -18.33 -6.78
C ASP A 185 14.11 -17.99 -8.27
N ALA A 186 13.11 -18.16 -9.14
CA ALA A 186 13.23 -17.76 -10.53
C ALA A 186 13.31 -16.23 -10.69
N VAL A 187 12.58 -15.49 -9.87
CA VAL A 187 12.65 -14.02 -9.86
C VAL A 187 13.97 -13.53 -9.28
N LEU A 188 14.49 -14.18 -8.21
CA LEU A 188 15.85 -13.90 -7.71
C LEU A 188 16.89 -14.11 -8.78
N THR A 189 16.82 -15.22 -9.51
CA THR A 189 17.74 -15.50 -10.62
C THR A 189 17.62 -14.45 -11.75
N GLN A 190 16.40 -13.98 -12.04
CA GLN A 190 16.18 -12.93 -13.06
C GLN A 190 16.74 -11.57 -12.62
N LEU A 191 16.91 -11.34 -11.33
CA LEU A 191 17.56 -10.16 -10.73
C LEU A 191 19.07 -10.34 -10.53
N ASP A 192 19.67 -11.42 -11.05
CA ASP A 192 21.08 -11.79 -10.83
C ASP A 192 21.43 -11.99 -9.35
N ILE A 193 20.45 -12.33 -8.53
CA ILE A 193 20.63 -12.61 -7.10
C ILE A 193 20.62 -14.12 -6.90
N LYS A 194 21.61 -14.60 -6.15
CA LYS A 194 21.70 -16.04 -5.85
C LYS A 194 20.57 -16.43 -4.87
N PRO A 195 19.73 -17.43 -5.20
CA PRO A 195 18.66 -17.93 -4.34
C PRO A 195 19.16 -18.46 -3.00
#